data_fcf3e3a576e8788a39aecafffb0856e0
#
_entry.id   fcf3e3a576e8788a39aecafffb0856e0
#
_cell.length_a   1.000
_cell.length_b   1.000
_cell.length_c   1.000
_cell.angle_alpha   90.00
_cell.angle_beta   90.00
_cell.angle_gamma   90.00
#
_symmetry.space_group_name_H-M   'P 1'
#
loop_
_entity.id
_entity.type
_entity.pdbx_description
1 polymer ?
#
loop_
_entity_poly.entity_id
_entity_poly.type
_entity_poly.pdbx_seq_one_letter_code
_entity_poly.pdbx_strand_id
1 'polypeptide(L)'
;MNKILLFSVFIGLSVCSIAEARIRVTGRGAKMNFSADSIPDIQKPAFDLMQVKCIKCHTMERTVIAIQTGVAPITGQPFNKQAVKAYGIKMLRKPNSDMDKKEIRDIVVLLNYFLDENAK
;
A
#
# COMPACT_ATOMS: atom_id res chain seq x y z
N MET A 1 -41.27 25.24 49.36
CA MET A 1 -41.44 24.91 47.94
C MET A 1 -40.07 24.96 47.29
N ASN A 2 -39.39 23.82 47.21
CA ASN A 2 -38.07 23.73 46.63
C ASN A 2 -38.18 23.27 45.16
N LYS A 3 -37.84 24.17 44.23
CA LYS A 3 -37.73 23.84 42.81
C LYS A 3 -36.31 23.28 42.56
N ILE A 4 -36.20 21.97 42.40
CA ILE A 4 -34.98 21.33 41.99
C ILE A 4 -34.89 21.45 40.46
N LEU A 5 -33.94 22.27 40.01
CA LEU A 5 -33.57 22.39 38.59
C LEU A 5 -32.63 21.20 38.24
N LEU A 6 -33.17 20.25 37.53
CA LEU A 6 -32.38 19.18 36.91
C LEU A 6 -31.65 19.72 35.68
N PHE A 7 -30.35 19.98 35.81
CA PHE A 7 -29.47 20.27 34.71
C PHE A 7 -29.07 18.93 34.06
N SER A 8 -29.73 18.60 32.97
CA SER A 8 -29.28 17.47 32.10
C SER A 8 -28.06 17.91 31.31
N VAL A 9 -26.90 17.45 31.73
CA VAL A 9 -25.66 17.58 30.96
C VAL A 9 -25.66 16.50 29.85
N PHE A 10 -25.99 16.90 28.64
CA PHE A 10 -25.78 16.08 27.45
C PHE A 10 -24.27 16.09 27.14
N ILE A 11 -23.55 15.04 27.55
CA ILE A 11 -22.18 14.78 27.08
C ILE A 11 -22.34 14.15 25.71
N GLY A 12 -22.20 14.95 24.66
CA GLY A 12 -22.11 14.49 23.29
C GLY A 12 -20.77 13.77 23.09
N LEU A 13 -20.79 12.44 23.09
CA LEU A 13 -19.65 11.66 22.59
C LEU A 13 -19.50 11.93 21.09
N SER A 14 -18.60 12.83 20.73
CA SER A 14 -18.12 12.98 19.37
C SER A 14 -17.26 11.75 19.04
N VAL A 15 -17.85 10.75 18.41
CA VAL A 15 -17.11 9.62 17.86
C VAL A 15 -16.35 10.14 16.65
N CYS A 16 -15.09 10.51 16.86
CA CYS A 16 -14.19 10.82 15.78
C CYS A 16 -13.90 9.52 15.06
N SER A 17 -14.59 9.25 13.94
CA SER A 17 -14.28 8.15 13.05
C SER A 17 -12.92 8.43 12.45
N ILE A 18 -11.88 7.79 12.99
CA ILE A 18 -10.57 7.75 12.36
C ILE A 18 -10.76 6.87 11.14
N ALA A 19 -10.85 7.49 9.96
CA ALA A 19 -10.78 6.77 8.71
C ALA A 19 -9.36 6.19 8.61
N GLU A 20 -9.22 4.91 8.94
CA GLU A 20 -7.98 4.17 8.68
C GLU A 20 -7.75 4.18 7.17
N ALA A 21 -6.75 4.96 6.74
CA ALA A 21 -6.28 4.99 5.36
C ALA A 21 -5.42 3.74 5.09
N ARG A 22 -6.02 2.55 5.22
CA ARG A 22 -5.38 1.31 4.82
C ARG A 22 -5.43 1.18 3.30
N ILE A 23 -4.33 0.72 2.72
CA ILE A 23 -4.27 0.34 1.32
C ILE A 23 -5.35 -0.71 1.06
N ARG A 24 -6.26 -0.40 0.15
CA ARG A 24 -7.28 -1.36 -0.26
C ARG A 24 -6.68 -2.37 -1.23
N VAL A 25 -7.01 -3.63 -0.99
CA VAL A 25 -6.61 -4.76 -1.80
C VAL A 25 -7.86 -5.41 -2.37
N THR A 26 -7.79 -5.82 -3.63
CA THR A 26 -8.85 -6.52 -4.35
C THR A 26 -8.37 -7.90 -4.80
N GLY A 27 -9.31 -8.80 -5.05
CA GLY A 27 -9.01 -10.15 -5.51
C GLY A 27 -8.45 -11.06 -4.43
N ARG A 28 -8.14 -12.30 -4.82
CA ARG A 28 -7.55 -13.33 -3.97
C ARG A 28 -6.57 -14.19 -4.76
N GLY A 29 -5.55 -14.72 -4.08
CA GLY A 29 -4.52 -15.55 -4.71
C GLY A 29 -3.86 -14.82 -5.88
N ALA A 30 -3.68 -15.48 -6.99
CA ALA A 30 -3.03 -14.90 -8.18
C ALA A 30 -3.74 -13.65 -8.78
N LYS A 31 -5.00 -13.41 -8.38
CA LYS A 31 -5.77 -12.22 -8.78
C LYS A 31 -5.68 -11.09 -7.75
N MET A 32 -4.95 -11.27 -6.67
CA MET A 32 -4.77 -10.26 -5.64
C MET A 32 -4.01 -9.05 -6.20
N ASN A 33 -4.53 -7.85 -5.94
CA ASN A 33 -3.94 -6.60 -6.43
C ASN A 33 -4.30 -5.44 -5.50
N PHE A 34 -3.58 -4.33 -5.63
CA PHE A 34 -3.96 -3.07 -5.00
C PHE A 34 -5.18 -2.48 -5.71
N SER A 35 -6.08 -1.85 -4.94
CA SER A 35 -7.23 -1.17 -5.52
C SER A 35 -6.82 0.17 -6.15
N ALA A 36 -7.14 0.36 -7.42
CA ALA A 36 -6.84 1.60 -8.13
C ALA A 36 -7.46 2.85 -7.46
N ASP A 37 -8.61 2.68 -6.79
CA ASP A 37 -9.32 3.78 -6.11
C ASP A 37 -8.57 4.33 -4.89
N SER A 38 -7.65 3.53 -4.33
CA SER A 38 -6.81 3.94 -3.20
C SER A 38 -5.51 4.63 -3.60
N ILE A 39 -5.25 4.75 -4.91
CA ILE A 39 -4.01 5.31 -5.44
C ILE A 39 -4.17 6.81 -5.69
N PRO A 40 -3.36 7.69 -5.09
CA PRO A 40 -3.36 9.11 -5.41
C PRO A 40 -3.07 9.36 -6.89
N ASP A 41 -3.66 10.39 -7.46
CA ASP A 41 -3.52 10.69 -8.89
C ASP A 41 -2.06 10.84 -9.34
N ILE A 42 -1.22 11.43 -8.50
CA ILE A 42 0.21 11.59 -8.78
C ILE A 42 0.95 10.24 -8.88
N GLN A 43 0.44 9.19 -8.25
CA GLN A 43 1.02 7.84 -8.24
C GLN A 43 0.40 6.91 -9.30
N LYS A 44 -0.70 7.31 -9.93
CA LYS A 44 -1.38 6.49 -10.95
C LYS A 44 -0.48 6.06 -12.10
N PRO A 45 0.37 6.93 -12.69
CA PRO A 45 1.26 6.50 -13.76
C PRO A 45 2.22 5.37 -13.35
N ALA A 46 2.77 5.45 -12.14
CA ALA A 46 3.63 4.37 -11.60
C ALA A 46 2.83 3.10 -11.32
N PHE A 47 1.60 3.24 -10.85
CA PHE A 47 0.70 2.11 -10.63
C PHE A 47 0.35 1.40 -11.94
N ASP A 48 -0.03 2.13 -12.97
CA ASP A 48 -0.35 1.57 -14.29
C ASP A 48 0.86 0.86 -14.90
N LEU A 49 2.04 1.46 -14.77
CA LEU A 49 3.30 0.85 -15.20
C LEU A 49 3.56 -0.47 -14.48
N MET A 50 3.35 -0.52 -13.17
CA MET A 50 3.49 -1.71 -12.35
C MET A 50 2.52 -2.82 -12.79
N GLN A 51 1.28 -2.48 -13.15
CA GLN A 51 0.28 -3.43 -13.65
C GLN A 51 0.67 -4.09 -14.98
N VAL A 52 1.54 -3.48 -15.76
CA VAL A 52 1.97 -4.00 -17.06
C VAL A 52 3.32 -4.71 -16.94
N LYS A 53 4.29 -4.11 -16.27
CA LYS A 53 5.68 -4.58 -16.29
C LYS A 53 6.02 -5.56 -15.17
N CYS A 54 5.48 -5.38 -13.97
CA CYS A 54 5.80 -6.26 -12.84
C CYS A 54 5.16 -7.65 -12.96
N ILE A 55 4.03 -7.76 -13.63
CA ILE A 55 3.30 -9.03 -13.79
C ILE A 55 3.89 -9.96 -14.86
N LYS A 56 4.92 -9.53 -15.58
CA LYS A 56 5.59 -10.36 -16.62
C LYS A 56 6.30 -11.58 -16.03
N CYS A 57 6.76 -11.50 -14.79
CA CYS A 57 7.55 -12.55 -14.14
C CYS A 57 6.85 -13.23 -12.97
N HIS A 58 5.95 -12.54 -12.29
CA HIS A 58 5.19 -13.07 -11.16
C HIS A 58 3.87 -12.28 -10.98
N THR A 59 2.94 -12.84 -10.23
CA THR A 59 1.69 -12.16 -9.92
C THR A 59 1.91 -11.01 -8.93
N MET A 60 0.97 -10.08 -8.88
CA MET A 60 0.98 -8.96 -7.93
C MET A 60 0.80 -9.43 -6.47
N GLU A 61 0.27 -10.63 -6.26
CA GLU A 61 0.06 -11.22 -4.94
C GLU A 61 1.30 -11.14 -4.04
N ARG A 62 2.49 -11.44 -4.57
CA ARG A 62 3.74 -11.37 -3.80
C ARG A 62 4.00 -9.98 -3.26
N THR A 63 3.77 -8.97 -4.08
CA THR A 63 3.98 -7.57 -3.71
C THR A 63 2.94 -7.13 -2.68
N VAL A 64 1.68 -7.49 -2.89
CA VAL A 64 0.59 -7.19 -1.93
C VAL A 64 0.87 -7.80 -0.57
N ILE A 65 1.20 -9.08 -0.52
CA ILE A 65 1.52 -9.79 0.74
C ILE A 65 2.73 -9.14 1.43
N ALA A 66 3.78 -8.82 0.68
CA ALA A 66 4.97 -8.18 1.25
C ALA A 66 4.65 -6.81 1.88
N ILE A 67 3.82 -6.00 1.23
CA ILE A 67 3.36 -4.72 1.78
C ILE A 67 2.49 -4.92 3.03
N GLN A 68 1.51 -5.85 2.98
CA GLN A 68 0.58 -6.07 4.08
C GLN A 68 1.26 -6.64 5.33
N THR A 69 2.21 -7.55 5.14
CA THR A 69 2.84 -8.28 6.24
C THR A 69 4.18 -7.71 6.70
N GLY A 70 4.80 -6.87 5.87
CA GLY A 70 6.17 -6.41 6.10
C GLY A 70 7.24 -7.49 5.90
N VAL A 71 6.86 -8.61 5.25
CA VAL A 71 7.76 -9.76 5.01
C VAL A 71 7.64 -10.21 3.56
N ALA A 72 8.78 -10.37 2.89
CA ALA A 72 8.82 -10.92 1.54
C ALA A 72 8.44 -12.42 1.56
N PRO A 73 7.36 -12.84 0.87
CA PRO A 73 6.80 -14.19 1.06
C PRO A 73 7.71 -15.32 0.59
N ILE A 74 8.63 -15.06 -0.34
CA ILE A 74 9.54 -16.11 -0.86
C ILE A 74 10.78 -16.27 0.00
N THR A 75 11.34 -15.17 0.53
CA THR A 75 12.61 -15.18 1.27
C THR A 75 12.44 -15.15 2.78
N GLY A 76 11.25 -14.77 3.27
CA GLY A 76 10.99 -14.53 4.69
C GLY A 76 11.72 -13.32 5.27
N GLN A 77 12.38 -12.52 4.42
CA GLN A 77 13.13 -11.33 4.86
C GLN A 77 12.20 -10.14 5.09
N PRO A 78 12.58 -9.21 5.99
CA PRO A 78 11.81 -7.98 6.19
C PRO A 78 11.64 -7.21 4.88
N PHE A 79 10.42 -6.75 4.63
CA PHE A 79 10.07 -5.94 3.47
C PHE A 79 9.78 -4.51 3.89
N ASN A 80 10.82 -3.69 3.87
CA ASN A 80 10.83 -2.28 4.25
C ASN A 80 11.33 -1.42 3.09
N LYS A 81 11.44 -0.11 3.27
CA LYS A 81 11.89 0.82 2.21
C LYS A 81 13.28 0.48 1.65
N GLN A 82 14.19 -0.02 2.49
CA GLN A 82 15.50 -0.47 2.05
C GLN A 82 15.39 -1.71 1.15
N ALA A 83 14.55 -2.68 1.54
CA ALA A 83 14.27 -3.86 0.75
C ALA A 83 13.59 -3.51 -0.58
N VAL A 84 12.62 -2.59 -0.58
CA VAL A 84 11.97 -2.10 -1.82
C VAL A 84 13.00 -1.57 -2.81
N LYS A 85 13.94 -0.75 -2.36
CA LYS A 85 15.03 -0.24 -3.21
C LYS A 85 15.90 -1.38 -3.76
N ALA A 86 16.28 -2.32 -2.92
CA ALA A 86 17.10 -3.46 -3.32
C ALA A 86 16.37 -4.37 -4.34
N TYR A 87 15.10 -4.65 -4.12
CA TYR A 87 14.27 -5.40 -5.07
C TYR A 87 14.07 -4.64 -6.38
N GLY A 88 13.90 -3.32 -6.36
CA GLY A 88 13.83 -2.48 -7.55
C GLY A 88 15.08 -2.62 -8.43
N ILE A 89 16.26 -2.55 -7.83
CA ILE A 89 17.54 -2.76 -8.54
C ILE A 89 17.62 -4.17 -9.10
N LYS A 90 17.19 -5.17 -8.33
CA LYS A 90 17.17 -6.56 -8.76
C LYS A 90 16.26 -6.79 -9.96
N MET A 91 15.07 -6.18 -9.96
CA MET A 91 14.12 -6.26 -11.08
C MET A 91 14.67 -5.57 -12.33
N LEU A 92 15.29 -4.39 -12.18
CA LEU A 92 15.92 -3.67 -13.28
C LEU A 92 16.99 -4.52 -14.00
N ARG A 93 17.74 -5.33 -13.25
CA ARG A 93 18.81 -6.16 -13.78
C ARG A 93 18.34 -7.49 -14.37
N LYS A 94 17.07 -7.84 -14.22
CA LYS A 94 16.55 -9.09 -14.80
C LYS A 94 16.55 -9.01 -16.33
N PRO A 95 16.99 -10.07 -17.03
CA PRO A 95 16.82 -10.16 -18.47
C PRO A 95 15.34 -9.98 -18.84
N ASN A 96 15.07 -9.23 -19.90
CA ASN A 96 13.70 -8.99 -20.39
C ASN A 96 12.76 -8.28 -19.41
N SER A 97 13.28 -7.55 -18.40
CA SER A 97 12.45 -6.75 -17.50
C SER A 97 11.74 -5.62 -18.23
N ASP A 98 12.35 -5.13 -19.32
CA ASP A 98 11.81 -4.03 -20.13
C ASP A 98 11.49 -2.79 -19.27
N MET A 99 12.37 -2.52 -18.29
CA MET A 99 12.26 -1.38 -17.38
C MET A 99 13.54 -0.56 -17.40
N ASP A 100 13.38 0.76 -17.34
CA ASP A 100 14.48 1.69 -17.19
C ASP A 100 14.62 2.19 -15.72
N LYS A 101 15.69 2.95 -15.48
CA LYS A 101 15.99 3.48 -14.14
C LYS A 101 14.92 4.45 -13.62
N LYS A 102 14.28 5.21 -14.51
CA LYS A 102 13.21 6.14 -14.12
C LYS A 102 11.97 5.36 -13.70
N GLU A 103 11.58 4.39 -14.49
CA GLU A 103 10.43 3.53 -14.22
C GLU A 103 10.58 2.79 -12.88
N ILE A 104 11.76 2.23 -12.60
CA ILE A 104 12.04 1.60 -11.29
C ILE A 104 11.97 2.61 -10.16
N ARG A 105 12.47 3.82 -10.35
CA ARG A 105 12.39 4.86 -9.32
C ARG A 105 10.94 5.22 -9.01
N ASP A 106 10.13 5.39 -10.03
CA ASP A 106 8.71 5.74 -9.87
C ASP A 106 7.95 4.62 -9.13
N ILE A 107 8.23 3.35 -9.46
CA ILE A 107 7.67 2.19 -8.76
C ILE A 107 8.15 2.11 -7.30
N VAL A 108 9.43 2.37 -7.03
CA VAL A 108 9.97 2.40 -5.66
C VAL A 108 9.27 3.48 -4.82
N VAL A 109 9.03 4.65 -5.38
CA VAL A 109 8.26 5.73 -4.71
C VAL A 109 6.84 5.27 -4.38
N LEU A 110 6.17 4.62 -5.33
CA LEU A 110 4.82 4.06 -5.12
C LEU A 110 4.81 2.99 -4.01
N LEU A 111 5.74 2.05 -4.04
CA LEU A 111 5.81 0.99 -3.03
C LEU A 111 6.15 1.54 -1.64
N ASN A 112 6.98 2.57 -1.55
CA ASN A 112 7.26 3.27 -0.30
C ASN A 112 6.00 3.99 0.23
N TYR A 113 5.20 4.58 -0.65
CA TYR A 113 3.90 5.13 -0.29
C TYR A 113 2.99 4.04 0.30
N PHE A 114 2.91 2.86 -0.30
CA PHE A 114 2.13 1.75 0.23
C PHE A 114 2.61 1.30 1.61
N LEU A 115 3.92 1.23 1.83
CA LEU A 115 4.47 0.89 3.15
C LEU A 115 4.09 1.94 4.20
N ASP A 116 4.15 3.23 3.86
CA ASP A 116 3.78 4.31 4.76
C ASP A 116 2.28 4.28 5.10
N GLU A 117 1.42 4.04 4.12
CA GLU A 117 -0.02 3.94 4.34
C GLU A 117 -0.39 2.71 5.19
N ASN A 118 0.29 1.59 4.99
CA ASN A 118 0.05 0.37 5.76
C ASN A 118 0.54 0.45 7.20
N ALA A 119 1.45 1.38 7.51
CA ALA A 119 2.00 1.59 8.85
C ALA A 119 1.13 2.52 9.73
N LYS A 120 0.10 3.16 9.18
CA LYS A 120 -0.84 4.02 9.90
C LYS A 120 -1.90 3.19 10.62
#